data_9f684265344e0447e54ac5363a13ce28
#
_entry.id   9f684265344e0447e54ac5363a13ce28
#
_cell.length_a   1.000
_cell.length_b   1.000
_cell.length_c   1.000
_cell.angle_alpha   90.00
_cell.angle_beta   90.00
_cell.angle_gamma   90.00
#
_symmetry.space_group_name_H-M   'P 1'
#
loop_
_entity.id
_entity.type
_entity.pdbx_description
1 polymer ?
#
loop_
_entity_poly.entity_id
_entity_poly.type
_entity_poly.pdbx_seq_one_letter_code
_entity_poly.pdbx_strand_id
1 'polypeptide(L)'
;MVTVSADSRPIIGRGPSLGARFFFLAILSIAVMVLDHRTQYLETARIWMSAALHPLNAVVDAPYAFWNWLTSSFADRARLREENAALAEELRIARIKLLHYEALVEENRRLRELRDASDGIGERTLIAEIMNVSVEAFRHRIRINKGAYDGVYEGQPVIDAFGIVGQVARLDMFSSQVILITDAEHAIPVQVNRNGIRSLAMGTGQLGTLSLPFMTVDADIQVGDLLVSSGFDGIFPAGYPVATVTTVRRNPAETFATVEAKPLALLDRDREVLLLWPNTPRGAASRDASMTDTAAEPSLSNPPEQQSTATPPASQ
;
A
#
# COMPACT_ATOMS: atom_id res chain seq x y z
N MET A 1 -17.27 -73.33 105.62
CA MET A 1 -16.13 -74.14 106.02
C MET A 1 -15.22 -74.41 104.80
N VAL A 2 -13.96 -74.16 104.97
CA VAL A 2 -12.83 -74.39 104.01
C VAL A 2 -12.60 -73.21 103.01
N THR A 3 -11.64 -72.46 103.36
CA THR A 3 -10.88 -71.50 102.61
C THR A 3 -9.92 -72.17 101.64
N VAL A 4 -9.83 -71.71 100.38
CA VAL A 4 -8.68 -72.00 99.50
C VAL A 4 -8.21 -70.66 98.95
N SER A 5 -7.04 -70.31 99.48
CA SER A 5 -6.21 -69.20 98.98
C SER A 5 -5.58 -69.54 97.70
N ALA A 6 -5.69 -68.70 96.61
CA ALA A 6 -4.93 -68.85 95.41
C ALA A 6 -4.07 -67.57 95.24
N ASP A 7 -2.79 -67.82 95.51
CA ASP A 7 -1.66 -66.92 95.25
C ASP A 7 -1.41 -66.79 93.82
N SER A 8 -1.73 -65.60 93.17
CA SER A 8 -1.38 -65.26 91.82
C SER A 8 -0.20 -64.29 91.82
N ARG A 9 0.98 -64.77 91.56
CA ARG A 9 2.20 -64.00 91.34
C ARG A 9 2.14 -63.29 89.96
N PRO A 10 2.26 -61.98 89.90
CA PRO A 10 2.36 -61.27 88.63
C PRO A 10 3.76 -61.46 88.08
N ILE A 11 3.89 -62.07 86.86
CA ILE A 11 5.11 -62.09 86.11
C ILE A 11 5.26 -60.77 85.33
N ILE A 12 5.78 -59.75 86.07
CA ILE A 12 6.14 -58.47 85.42
C ILE A 12 7.60 -58.59 84.95
N GLY A 13 7.80 -58.89 83.66
CA GLY A 13 9.11 -58.83 83.00
C GLY A 13 9.66 -57.36 83.18
N ARG A 14 10.83 -57.26 83.85
CA ARG A 14 11.56 -55.96 83.97
C ARG A 14 12.00 -55.57 82.57
N GLY A 15 11.21 -54.71 82.00
CA GLY A 15 11.65 -53.94 80.83
C GLY A 15 12.83 -53.03 81.18
N PRO A 16 13.72 -52.67 80.24
CA PRO A 16 14.86 -51.82 80.51
C PRO A 16 14.41 -50.50 81.13
N SER A 17 15.15 -50.04 82.16
CA SER A 17 14.86 -48.82 82.90
C SER A 17 14.60 -47.62 82.01
N LEU A 18 13.73 -46.70 82.46
CA LEU A 18 13.37 -45.49 81.68
C LEU A 18 14.57 -44.74 81.19
N GLY A 19 15.68 -44.71 81.97
CA GLY A 19 16.92 -44.09 81.58
C GLY A 19 17.64 -44.83 80.41
N ALA A 20 17.57 -46.19 80.37
CA ALA A 20 18.13 -46.95 79.29
C ALA A 20 17.37 -46.75 77.92
N ARG A 21 16.02 -46.60 78.03
CA ARG A 21 15.21 -46.26 76.86
C ARG A 21 15.54 -44.85 76.35
N PHE A 22 15.70 -43.89 77.28
CA PHE A 22 16.06 -42.52 76.88
C PHE A 22 17.45 -42.44 76.25
N PHE A 23 18.43 -43.17 76.82
CA PHE A 23 19.75 -43.23 76.31
C PHE A 23 19.81 -43.91 74.94
N PHE A 24 19.06 -44.96 74.73
CA PHE A 24 18.95 -45.65 73.45
C PHE A 24 18.26 -44.79 72.39
N LEU A 25 17.23 -44.07 72.75
CA LEU A 25 16.56 -43.10 71.85
C LEU A 25 17.47 -41.91 71.50
N ALA A 26 18.26 -41.42 72.49
CA ALA A 26 19.21 -40.34 72.23
C ALA A 26 20.35 -40.80 71.26
N ILE A 27 20.91 -42.01 71.49
CA ILE A 27 21.89 -42.56 70.55
C ILE A 27 21.30 -42.80 69.16
N LEU A 28 20.09 -43.31 69.10
CA LEU A 28 19.40 -43.51 67.82
C LEU A 28 19.14 -42.21 67.09
N SER A 29 18.76 -41.15 67.84
CA SER A 29 18.59 -39.79 67.26
C SER A 29 19.89 -39.23 66.69
N ILE A 30 20.97 -39.38 67.49
CA ILE A 30 22.32 -38.93 67.04
C ILE A 30 22.79 -39.74 65.83
N ALA A 31 22.57 -41.06 65.83
CA ALA A 31 22.92 -41.97 64.73
C ALA A 31 22.13 -41.58 63.45
N VAL A 32 20.84 -41.29 63.57
CA VAL A 32 20.00 -40.85 62.43
C VAL A 32 20.45 -39.46 61.94
N MET A 33 20.81 -38.56 62.86
CA MET A 33 21.33 -37.23 62.49
C MET A 33 22.73 -37.30 61.76
N VAL A 34 23.58 -38.21 62.22
CA VAL A 34 24.90 -38.44 61.59
C VAL A 34 24.75 -39.16 60.23
N LEU A 35 23.83 -40.08 60.12
CA LEU A 35 23.49 -40.76 58.86
C LEU A 35 22.91 -39.76 57.86
N ASP A 36 22.01 -38.88 58.30
CA ASP A 36 21.40 -37.84 57.49
C ASP A 36 22.45 -36.89 56.94
N HIS A 37 23.41 -36.46 57.82
CA HIS A 37 24.49 -35.55 57.38
C HIS A 37 25.50 -36.20 56.42
N ARG A 38 25.65 -37.55 56.41
CA ARG A 38 26.56 -38.25 55.53
C ARG A 38 25.97 -38.73 54.21
N THR A 39 24.66 -38.87 54.13
CA THR A 39 24.03 -39.59 53.01
C THR A 39 23.05 -38.79 52.17
N GLN A 40 22.67 -37.53 52.64
CA GLN A 40 21.75 -36.65 51.94
C GLN A 40 20.42 -37.33 51.47
N TYR A 41 20.06 -38.45 52.10
CA TYR A 41 18.83 -39.19 51.73
C TYR A 41 17.55 -38.39 51.98
N LEU A 42 17.57 -37.46 52.91
CA LEU A 42 16.42 -36.59 53.20
C LEU A 42 16.23 -35.54 52.10
N GLU A 43 17.28 -35.03 51.50
CA GLU A 43 17.13 -34.13 50.34
C GLU A 43 16.53 -34.87 49.14
N THR A 44 17.02 -36.10 48.89
CA THR A 44 16.48 -36.94 47.81
C THR A 44 15.02 -37.34 48.10
N ALA A 45 14.68 -37.68 49.33
CA ALA A 45 13.30 -37.95 49.72
C ALA A 45 12.38 -36.73 49.59
N ARG A 46 12.88 -35.53 49.91
CA ARG A 46 12.16 -34.28 49.75
C ARG A 46 11.93 -33.94 48.29
N ILE A 47 12.91 -34.17 47.42
CA ILE A 47 12.81 -34.02 45.97
C ILE A 47 11.79 -35.02 45.39
N TRP A 48 11.80 -36.30 45.84
CA TRP A 48 10.83 -37.28 45.40
C TRP A 48 9.42 -37.00 45.91
N MET A 49 9.28 -36.43 47.13
CA MET A 49 7.98 -36.05 47.67
C MET A 49 7.42 -34.78 46.98
N SER A 50 8.28 -33.81 46.63
CA SER A 50 7.87 -32.66 45.84
C SER A 50 7.57 -33.05 44.36
N ALA A 51 8.31 -33.99 43.81
CA ALA A 51 8.04 -34.52 42.46
C ALA A 51 6.74 -35.32 42.40
N ALA A 52 6.40 -36.02 43.49
CA ALA A 52 5.14 -36.78 43.57
C ALA A 52 3.90 -35.87 43.78
N LEU A 53 4.08 -34.68 44.34
CA LEU A 53 3.01 -33.70 44.50
C LEU A 53 2.79 -32.81 43.26
N HIS A 54 3.80 -32.72 42.37
CA HIS A 54 3.71 -31.96 41.11
C HIS A 54 2.57 -32.42 40.18
N PRO A 55 2.34 -33.74 39.98
CA PRO A 55 1.24 -34.20 39.14
C PRO A 55 -0.15 -33.94 39.72
N LEU A 56 -0.25 -33.70 41.04
CA LEU A 56 -1.53 -33.44 41.65
C LEU A 56 -2.13 -32.09 41.25
N ASN A 57 -1.28 -31.07 41.06
CA ASN A 57 -1.69 -29.77 40.54
C ASN A 57 -2.09 -29.89 39.06
N ALA A 58 -1.39 -30.68 38.28
CA ALA A 58 -1.71 -30.92 36.88
C ALA A 58 -3.07 -31.63 36.71
N VAL A 59 -3.46 -32.51 37.64
CA VAL A 59 -4.75 -33.22 37.61
C VAL A 59 -5.92 -32.28 37.94
N VAL A 60 -5.69 -31.23 38.75
CA VAL A 60 -6.72 -30.26 39.11
C VAL A 60 -6.93 -29.24 38.00
N ASP A 61 -5.86 -28.85 37.27
CA ASP A 61 -5.93 -27.89 36.19
C ASP A 61 -6.28 -28.55 34.81
N ALA A 62 -6.07 -29.84 34.68
CA ALA A 62 -6.34 -30.62 33.46
C ALA A 62 -7.78 -30.49 32.93
N PRO A 63 -8.84 -30.55 33.75
CA PRO A 63 -10.21 -30.42 33.25
C PRO A 63 -10.51 -29.00 32.74
N TYR A 64 -9.91 -27.97 33.35
CA TYR A 64 -10.12 -26.58 32.95
C TYR A 64 -9.38 -26.25 31.64
N ALA A 65 -8.16 -26.72 31.49
CA ALA A 65 -7.38 -26.59 30.26
C ALA A 65 -8.00 -27.40 29.11
N PHE A 66 -8.50 -28.60 29.40
CA PHE A 66 -9.18 -29.43 28.41
C PHE A 66 -10.51 -28.80 27.93
N TRP A 67 -11.29 -28.24 28.85
CA TRP A 67 -12.55 -27.58 28.53
C TRP A 67 -12.33 -26.30 27.72
N ASN A 68 -11.34 -25.48 28.07
CA ASN A 68 -10.95 -24.31 27.31
C ASN A 68 -10.39 -24.66 25.92
N TRP A 69 -9.56 -25.69 25.82
CA TRP A 69 -9.05 -26.17 24.53
C TRP A 69 -10.18 -26.70 23.64
N LEU A 70 -11.14 -27.41 24.22
CA LEU A 70 -12.29 -27.93 23.48
C LEU A 70 -13.17 -26.80 22.95
N THR A 71 -13.51 -25.83 23.80
CA THR A 71 -14.38 -24.70 23.43
C THR A 71 -13.70 -23.72 22.46
N SER A 72 -12.42 -23.41 22.64
CA SER A 72 -11.67 -22.56 21.72
C SER A 72 -11.49 -23.22 20.35
N SER A 73 -11.18 -24.53 20.31
CA SER A 73 -10.99 -25.25 19.05
C SER A 73 -12.24 -25.33 18.19
N PHE A 74 -13.42 -25.38 18.80
CA PHE A 74 -14.69 -25.38 18.05
C PHE A 74 -15.09 -23.97 17.62
N ALA A 75 -14.89 -22.95 18.47
CA ALA A 75 -15.17 -21.57 18.13
C ALA A 75 -14.25 -21.06 16.99
N ASP A 76 -12.95 -21.37 17.06
CA ASP A 76 -11.99 -21.01 16.02
C ASP A 76 -12.28 -21.69 14.68
N ARG A 77 -12.70 -22.95 14.70
CA ARG A 77 -13.11 -23.66 13.46
C ARG A 77 -14.39 -23.09 12.85
N ALA A 78 -15.34 -22.67 13.66
CA ALA A 78 -16.56 -22.04 13.17
C ALA A 78 -16.26 -20.69 12.54
N ARG A 79 -15.46 -19.86 13.21
CA ARG A 79 -15.00 -18.55 12.72
C ARG A 79 -14.19 -18.67 11.42
N LEU A 80 -13.22 -19.61 11.36
CA LEU A 80 -12.43 -19.85 10.15
C LEU A 80 -13.29 -20.33 8.97
N ARG A 81 -14.34 -21.09 9.23
CA ARG A 81 -15.29 -21.49 8.17
C ARG A 81 -16.11 -20.31 7.67
N GLU A 82 -16.54 -19.44 8.56
CA GLU A 82 -17.29 -18.23 8.21
C GLU A 82 -16.40 -17.24 7.43
N GLU A 83 -15.15 -17.00 7.89
CA GLU A 83 -14.18 -16.21 7.17
C GLU A 83 -13.84 -16.80 5.78
N ASN A 84 -13.67 -18.14 5.69
CA ASN A 84 -13.47 -18.79 4.38
C ASN A 84 -14.68 -18.67 3.47
N ALA A 85 -15.89 -18.78 4.00
CA ALA A 85 -17.09 -18.61 3.22
C ALA A 85 -17.26 -17.16 2.73
N ALA A 86 -16.96 -16.17 3.59
CA ALA A 86 -16.97 -14.76 3.23
C ALA A 86 -15.93 -14.43 2.14
N LEU A 87 -14.68 -14.89 2.33
CA LEU A 87 -13.62 -14.72 1.34
C LEU A 87 -13.93 -15.41 0.00
N ALA A 88 -14.52 -16.62 0.04
CA ALA A 88 -14.95 -17.32 -1.16
C ALA A 88 -16.03 -16.56 -1.92
N GLU A 89 -16.96 -15.94 -1.21
CA GLU A 89 -18.02 -15.10 -1.82
C GLU A 89 -17.44 -13.81 -2.40
N GLU A 90 -16.52 -13.14 -1.69
CA GLU A 90 -15.80 -11.97 -2.22
C GLU A 90 -15.03 -12.31 -3.49
N LEU A 91 -14.30 -13.43 -3.50
CA LEU A 91 -13.58 -13.92 -4.68
C LEU A 91 -14.54 -14.23 -5.83
N ARG A 92 -15.71 -14.80 -5.53
CA ARG A 92 -16.75 -15.06 -6.55
C ARG A 92 -17.25 -13.78 -7.17
N ILE A 93 -17.57 -12.78 -6.35
CA ILE A 93 -18.02 -11.46 -6.82
C ILE A 93 -16.94 -10.77 -7.64
N ALA A 94 -15.67 -10.79 -7.15
CA ALA A 94 -14.56 -10.22 -7.88
C ALA A 94 -14.33 -10.89 -9.25
N ARG A 95 -14.45 -12.23 -9.32
CA ARG A 95 -14.38 -12.96 -10.60
C ARG A 95 -15.49 -12.58 -11.56
N ILE A 96 -16.71 -12.44 -11.08
CA ILE A 96 -17.85 -12.04 -11.93
C ILE A 96 -17.62 -10.63 -12.48
N LYS A 97 -17.12 -9.70 -11.64
CA LYS A 97 -16.78 -8.34 -12.08
C LYS A 97 -15.66 -8.35 -13.11
N LEU A 98 -14.63 -9.18 -12.92
CA LEU A 98 -13.53 -9.31 -13.85
C LEU A 98 -14.00 -9.84 -15.21
N LEU A 99 -14.80 -10.91 -15.22
CA LEU A 99 -15.39 -11.46 -16.45
C LEU A 99 -16.26 -10.44 -17.19
N HIS A 100 -17.05 -9.68 -16.43
CA HIS A 100 -17.87 -8.60 -17.02
C HIS A 100 -17.00 -7.48 -17.61
N TYR A 101 -15.93 -7.11 -16.91
CA TYR A 101 -14.95 -6.13 -17.40
C TYR A 101 -14.28 -6.62 -18.68
N GLU A 102 -13.80 -7.87 -18.69
CA GLU A 102 -13.18 -8.49 -19.88
C GLU A 102 -14.14 -8.50 -21.07
N ALA A 103 -15.42 -8.82 -20.84
CA ALA A 103 -16.45 -8.78 -21.88
C ALA A 103 -16.67 -7.36 -22.44
N LEU A 104 -16.69 -6.34 -21.58
CA LEU A 104 -16.82 -4.94 -22.00
C LEU A 104 -15.57 -4.44 -22.75
N VAL A 105 -14.38 -4.85 -22.33
CA VAL A 105 -13.13 -4.52 -23.03
C VAL A 105 -13.14 -5.13 -24.44
N GLU A 106 -13.57 -6.39 -24.58
CA GLU A 106 -13.64 -7.08 -25.86
C GLU A 106 -14.72 -6.46 -26.77
N GLU A 107 -15.87 -6.09 -26.23
CA GLU A 107 -16.91 -5.37 -26.97
C GLU A 107 -16.39 -3.99 -27.44
N ASN A 108 -15.70 -3.25 -26.58
CA ASN A 108 -15.10 -1.95 -26.92
C ASN A 108 -14.02 -2.11 -28.01
N ARG A 109 -13.20 -3.17 -27.93
CA ARG A 109 -12.21 -3.52 -28.95
C ARG A 109 -12.92 -3.79 -30.28
N ARG A 110 -13.94 -4.62 -30.28
CA ARG A 110 -14.73 -4.95 -31.49
C ARG A 110 -15.39 -3.73 -32.10
N LEU A 111 -15.94 -2.83 -31.29
CA LEU A 111 -16.52 -1.58 -31.77
C LEU A 111 -15.49 -0.65 -32.39
N ARG A 112 -14.27 -0.61 -31.82
CA ARG A 112 -13.13 0.14 -32.38
C ARG A 112 -12.64 -0.48 -33.68
N GLU A 113 -12.52 -1.81 -33.77
CA GLU A 113 -12.14 -2.54 -34.99
C GLU A 113 -13.15 -2.29 -36.13
N LEU A 114 -14.42 -2.14 -35.82
CA LEU A 114 -15.46 -1.78 -36.79
C LEU A 114 -15.35 -0.32 -37.26
N ARG A 115 -14.74 0.54 -36.45
CA ARG A 115 -14.60 1.97 -36.72
C ARG A 115 -13.25 2.33 -37.36
N ASP A 116 -12.19 1.69 -36.96
CA ASP A 116 -10.84 1.95 -37.46
C ASP A 116 -10.07 0.62 -37.49
N ALA A 117 -9.61 0.21 -38.67
CA ALA A 117 -8.82 -0.99 -38.86
C ALA A 117 -7.37 -0.87 -38.33
N SER A 118 -7.11 0.01 -37.38
CA SER A 118 -5.80 0.16 -36.77
C SER A 118 -5.89 0.57 -35.29
N ASP A 119 -5.11 -0.09 -34.46
CA ASP A 119 -4.62 0.22 -33.14
C ASP A 119 -5.34 -0.40 -31.94
N GLY A 120 -5.27 -1.73 -31.88
CA GLY A 120 -5.46 -2.49 -30.63
C GLY A 120 -4.14 -2.88 -29.98
N ILE A 121 -3.33 -1.94 -29.51
CA ILE A 121 -2.13 -2.25 -28.74
C ILE A 121 -2.36 -1.83 -27.31
N GLY A 122 -2.34 -2.80 -26.39
CA GLY A 122 -2.44 -2.53 -24.97
C GLY A 122 -1.34 -1.55 -24.51
N GLU A 123 -1.71 -0.62 -23.64
CA GLU A 123 -0.76 0.36 -23.11
C GLU A 123 0.38 -0.35 -22.39
N ARG A 124 1.61 -0.02 -22.78
CA ARG A 124 2.80 -0.55 -22.12
C ARG A 124 2.96 0.15 -20.77
N THR A 125 3.21 -0.63 -19.73
CA THR A 125 3.46 -0.11 -18.36
C THR A 125 4.80 -0.62 -17.83
N LEU A 126 5.41 0.16 -16.93
CA LEU A 126 6.62 -0.21 -16.21
C LEU A 126 6.44 0.15 -14.73
N ILE A 127 6.65 -0.82 -13.86
CA ILE A 127 6.62 -0.61 -12.40
C ILE A 127 7.89 0.13 -11.99
N ALA A 128 7.74 1.17 -11.18
CA ALA A 128 8.82 1.93 -10.59
C ALA A 128 8.61 2.06 -9.07
N GLU A 129 9.68 1.93 -8.32
CA GLU A 129 9.68 2.10 -6.86
C GLU A 129 9.99 3.56 -6.50
N ILE A 130 9.28 4.09 -5.53
CA ILE A 130 9.49 5.45 -5.01
C ILE A 130 10.70 5.42 -4.06
N MET A 131 11.78 6.11 -4.46
CA MET A 131 13.01 6.21 -3.68
C MET A 131 12.95 7.31 -2.62
N ASN A 132 12.28 8.40 -2.93
CA ASN A 132 12.19 9.58 -2.06
C ASN A 132 10.92 10.37 -2.37
N VAL A 133 10.33 10.93 -1.31
CA VAL A 133 9.17 11.83 -1.40
C VAL A 133 9.60 13.18 -0.86
N SER A 134 9.54 14.22 -1.67
CA SER A 134 9.76 15.61 -1.29
C SER A 134 8.43 16.34 -1.31
N VAL A 135 7.89 16.59 -0.11
CA VAL A 135 6.67 17.38 0.08
C VAL A 135 7.09 18.68 0.78
N GLU A 136 7.35 19.69 -0.02
CA GLU A 136 7.59 21.07 0.44
C GLU A 136 6.30 21.86 0.33
N ALA A 137 6.25 23.03 0.98
CA ALA A 137 5.13 23.92 0.83
C ALA A 137 4.93 24.24 -0.67
N PHE A 138 3.79 23.85 -1.24
CA PHE A 138 3.38 24.01 -2.64
C PHE A 138 4.10 23.14 -3.69
N ARG A 139 5.18 22.43 -3.34
CA ARG A 139 5.90 21.56 -4.26
C ARG A 139 5.84 20.11 -3.82
N HIS A 140 5.17 19.29 -4.62
CA HIS A 140 5.00 17.89 -4.35
C HIS A 140 5.67 17.06 -5.43
N ARG A 141 6.81 16.45 -5.10
CA ARG A 141 7.61 15.67 -6.03
C ARG A 141 8.05 14.36 -5.43
N ILE A 142 8.09 13.33 -6.23
CA ILE A 142 8.67 12.03 -5.86
C ILE A 142 9.82 11.70 -6.80
N ARG A 143 10.79 10.93 -6.30
CA ARG A 143 11.86 10.36 -7.11
C ARG A 143 11.64 8.86 -7.21
N ILE A 144 11.71 8.34 -8.43
CA ILE A 144 11.54 6.92 -8.74
C ILE A 144 12.83 6.30 -9.27
N ASN A 145 12.98 4.96 -9.11
CA ASN A 145 14.16 4.17 -9.49
C ASN A 145 14.19 3.78 -10.98
N LYS A 146 13.51 4.54 -11.83
CA LYS A 146 13.49 4.35 -13.28
C LYS A 146 13.87 5.63 -13.99
N GLY A 147 14.71 5.52 -15.01
CA GLY A 147 15.26 6.65 -15.73
C GLY A 147 15.35 6.45 -17.26
N ALA A 148 16.20 7.25 -17.88
CA ALA A 148 16.40 7.19 -19.34
C ALA A 148 16.85 5.81 -19.83
N TYR A 149 17.63 5.08 -19.02
CA TYR A 149 18.09 3.72 -19.33
C TYR A 149 16.93 2.72 -19.45
N ASP A 150 15.87 2.91 -18.70
CA ASP A 150 14.65 2.09 -18.71
C ASP A 150 13.67 2.51 -19.82
N GLY A 151 14.00 3.56 -20.59
CA GLY A 151 13.16 4.11 -21.67
C GLY A 151 12.12 5.10 -21.15
N VAL A 152 12.28 5.64 -19.95
CA VAL A 152 11.45 6.71 -19.41
C VAL A 152 11.74 8.01 -20.17
N TYR A 153 10.76 8.88 -20.28
CA TYR A 153 10.89 10.19 -20.95
C TYR A 153 10.20 11.30 -20.16
N GLU A 154 10.61 12.54 -20.37
CA GLU A 154 9.98 13.70 -19.75
C GLU A 154 8.52 13.89 -20.20
N GLY A 155 7.64 14.23 -19.26
CA GLY A 155 6.19 14.31 -19.47
C GLY A 155 5.48 12.96 -19.48
N GLN A 156 6.16 11.85 -19.17
CA GLN A 156 5.53 10.53 -19.12
C GLN A 156 4.52 10.45 -17.98
N PRO A 157 3.29 9.97 -18.23
CA PRO A 157 2.28 9.79 -17.18
C PRO A 157 2.70 8.75 -16.15
N VAL A 158 2.39 9.03 -14.89
CA VAL A 158 2.59 8.13 -13.76
C VAL A 158 1.26 7.91 -13.08
N ILE A 159 0.90 6.64 -12.89
CA ILE A 159 -0.36 6.22 -12.29
C ILE A 159 -0.10 5.27 -11.11
N ASP A 160 -1.10 5.11 -10.25
CA ASP A 160 -1.20 4.04 -9.26
C ASP A 160 -2.40 3.14 -9.57
N ALA A 161 -2.78 2.29 -8.62
CA ALA A 161 -3.94 1.40 -8.75
C ALA A 161 -5.30 2.15 -8.76
N PHE A 162 -5.34 3.41 -8.34
CA PHE A 162 -6.56 4.19 -8.14
C PHE A 162 -6.71 5.34 -9.12
N GLY A 163 -5.60 5.83 -9.69
CA GLY A 163 -5.67 6.94 -10.62
C GLY A 163 -4.33 7.54 -11.03
N ILE A 164 -4.38 8.76 -11.52
CA ILE A 164 -3.20 9.49 -11.96
C ILE A 164 -2.47 10.08 -10.75
N VAL A 165 -1.17 9.76 -10.63
CA VAL A 165 -0.26 10.29 -9.62
C VAL A 165 0.39 11.60 -10.08
N GLY A 166 0.81 11.67 -11.34
CA GLY A 166 1.51 12.82 -11.89
C GLY A 166 2.18 12.54 -13.21
N GLN A 167 3.26 13.29 -13.50
CA GLN A 167 4.07 13.10 -14.70
C GLN A 167 5.56 13.25 -14.40
N VAL A 168 6.41 12.65 -15.23
CA VAL A 168 7.87 12.81 -15.15
C VAL A 168 8.23 14.25 -15.52
N ALA A 169 8.79 15.00 -14.56
CA ALA A 169 9.20 16.38 -14.75
C ALA A 169 10.70 16.54 -15.08
N ARG A 170 11.53 15.64 -14.57
CA ARG A 170 12.98 15.63 -14.84
C ARG A 170 13.47 14.20 -14.97
N LEU A 171 14.35 13.98 -15.93
CA LEU A 171 14.90 12.68 -16.25
C LEU A 171 16.40 12.65 -15.96
N ASP A 172 16.81 11.68 -15.14
CA ASP A 172 18.22 11.28 -14.95
C ASP A 172 18.46 9.92 -15.63
N MET A 173 19.72 9.45 -15.67
CA MET A 173 20.09 8.19 -16.34
C MET A 173 19.37 6.97 -15.73
N PHE A 174 19.35 6.87 -14.37
CA PHE A 174 18.82 5.71 -13.63
C PHE A 174 17.67 6.06 -12.69
N SER A 175 17.23 7.31 -12.65
CA SER A 175 16.14 7.76 -11.84
C SER A 175 15.36 8.86 -12.58
N SER A 176 14.17 9.17 -12.13
CA SER A 176 13.43 10.32 -12.59
C SER A 176 12.67 11.00 -11.46
N GLN A 177 12.41 12.28 -11.66
CA GLN A 177 11.61 13.08 -10.74
C GLN A 177 10.22 13.26 -11.34
N VAL A 178 9.21 12.89 -10.56
CA VAL A 178 7.80 13.01 -10.92
C VAL A 178 7.19 14.19 -10.16
N ILE A 179 6.50 15.06 -10.84
CA ILE A 179 5.66 16.10 -10.25
C ILE A 179 4.26 15.51 -10.00
N LEU A 180 3.76 15.64 -8.78
CA LEU A 180 2.44 15.11 -8.42
C LEU A 180 1.32 16.04 -8.91
N ILE A 181 0.14 15.48 -9.13
CA ILE A 181 -1.05 16.26 -9.55
C ILE A 181 -1.47 17.31 -8.52
N THR A 182 -1.03 17.20 -7.28
CA THR A 182 -1.30 18.15 -6.19
C THR A 182 -0.28 19.27 -6.07
N ASP A 183 0.83 19.23 -6.84
CA ASP A 183 1.81 20.32 -6.92
C ASP A 183 1.17 21.57 -7.52
N ALA A 184 1.44 22.74 -6.93
CA ALA A 184 0.83 23.99 -7.37
C ALA A 184 1.23 24.41 -8.81
N GLU A 185 2.33 23.87 -9.32
CA GLU A 185 2.80 24.10 -10.70
C GLU A 185 2.21 23.10 -11.71
N HIS A 186 1.42 22.09 -11.23
CA HIS A 186 0.87 21.04 -12.07
C HIS A 186 -0.60 21.30 -12.42
N ALA A 187 -0.94 21.04 -13.66
CA ALA A 187 -2.31 21.11 -14.17
C ALA A 187 -2.59 19.94 -15.10
N ILE A 188 -3.75 19.33 -14.96
CA ILE A 188 -4.19 18.20 -15.79
C ILE A 188 -5.56 18.49 -16.41
N PRO A 189 -5.71 18.35 -17.74
CA PRO A 189 -7.00 18.45 -18.38
C PRO A 189 -7.88 17.26 -18.02
N VAL A 190 -9.03 17.57 -17.44
CA VAL A 190 -10.01 16.57 -16.97
C VAL A 190 -11.36 16.77 -17.64
N GLN A 191 -12.17 15.72 -17.58
CA GLN A 191 -13.58 15.78 -17.90
C GLN A 191 -14.42 15.11 -16.81
N VAL A 192 -15.60 15.62 -16.60
CA VAL A 192 -16.60 14.97 -15.73
C VAL A 192 -17.08 13.70 -16.43
N ASN A 193 -16.90 12.56 -15.80
CA ASN A 193 -17.23 11.26 -16.41
C ASN A 193 -18.74 11.12 -16.74
N ARG A 194 -19.62 11.77 -15.98
CA ARG A 194 -21.07 11.69 -16.13
C ARG A 194 -21.59 12.37 -17.40
N ASN A 195 -21.08 13.54 -17.74
CA ASN A 195 -21.61 14.40 -18.82
C ASN A 195 -20.58 14.93 -19.79
N GLY A 196 -19.28 14.59 -19.60
CA GLY A 196 -18.19 14.98 -20.50
C GLY A 196 -17.79 16.45 -20.42
N ILE A 197 -18.28 17.22 -19.44
CA ILE A 197 -17.85 18.62 -19.24
C ILE A 197 -16.36 18.65 -18.93
N ARG A 198 -15.63 19.48 -19.67
CA ARG A 198 -14.16 19.58 -19.58
C ARG A 198 -13.76 20.73 -18.70
N SER A 199 -12.67 20.54 -17.99
CA SER A 199 -12.03 21.56 -17.16
C SER A 199 -10.54 21.26 -17.01
N LEU A 200 -9.86 22.15 -16.32
CA LEU A 200 -8.47 21.98 -15.90
C LEU A 200 -8.44 21.76 -14.39
N ALA A 201 -7.92 20.63 -13.94
CA ALA A 201 -7.67 20.41 -12.53
C ALA A 201 -6.25 20.85 -12.20
N MET A 202 -6.10 21.74 -11.23
CA MET A 202 -4.83 22.30 -10.80
C MET A 202 -4.50 21.87 -9.39
N GLY A 203 -3.25 21.58 -9.12
CA GLY A 203 -2.75 21.34 -7.78
C GLY A 203 -2.84 22.59 -6.91
N THR A 204 -3.13 22.42 -5.65
CA THR A 204 -3.25 23.52 -4.68
C THR A 204 -2.04 23.65 -3.78
N GLY A 205 -1.06 22.74 -3.88
CA GLY A 205 0.00 22.59 -2.89
C GLY A 205 -0.45 21.91 -1.60
N GLN A 206 -1.63 21.26 -1.61
CA GLN A 206 -2.14 20.41 -0.53
C GLN A 206 -2.39 19.01 -1.10
N LEU A 207 -1.86 17.97 -0.46
CA LEU A 207 -1.92 16.59 -0.96
C LEU A 207 -3.34 16.07 -1.20
N GLY A 208 -4.30 16.58 -0.48
CA GLY A 208 -5.69 16.09 -0.54
C GLY A 208 -6.64 16.92 -1.40
N THR A 209 -6.17 17.95 -2.11
CA THR A 209 -7.07 18.91 -2.77
C THR A 209 -6.55 19.34 -4.12
N LEU A 210 -7.42 19.25 -5.13
CA LEU A 210 -7.26 19.87 -6.43
C LEU A 210 -8.32 20.98 -6.59
N SER A 211 -8.00 22.01 -7.37
CA SER A 211 -8.90 23.09 -7.72
C SER A 211 -9.27 23.04 -9.20
N LEU A 212 -10.51 23.38 -9.54
CA LEU A 212 -10.98 23.53 -10.92
C LEU A 212 -11.38 25.00 -11.16
N PRO A 213 -10.42 25.91 -11.38
CA PRO A 213 -10.66 27.36 -11.40
C PRO A 213 -11.46 27.86 -12.61
N PHE A 214 -11.55 27.07 -13.68
CA PHE A 214 -12.19 27.46 -14.94
C PHE A 214 -13.56 26.82 -15.15
N MET A 215 -14.23 26.38 -14.07
CA MET A 215 -15.57 25.83 -14.15
C MET A 215 -16.58 26.97 -14.08
N THR A 216 -17.41 27.13 -15.12
CA THR A 216 -18.44 28.20 -15.14
C THR A 216 -19.55 27.93 -14.11
N VAL A 217 -20.20 29.01 -13.64
CA VAL A 217 -21.28 28.90 -12.62
C VAL A 217 -22.44 28.02 -13.12
N ASP A 218 -22.72 28.05 -14.42
CA ASP A 218 -23.83 27.28 -15.05
C ASP A 218 -23.47 25.84 -15.37
N ALA A 219 -22.21 25.43 -15.15
CA ALA A 219 -21.77 24.07 -15.46
C ALA A 219 -22.53 23.05 -14.58
N ASP A 220 -23.00 21.96 -15.21
CA ASP A 220 -23.61 20.84 -14.49
C ASP A 220 -22.51 19.96 -13.89
N ILE A 221 -21.95 20.40 -12.76
CA ILE A 221 -21.04 19.66 -11.92
C ILE A 221 -21.62 19.52 -10.52
N GLN A 222 -21.46 18.35 -9.92
CA GLN A 222 -22.05 17.99 -8.63
C GLN A 222 -20.98 17.38 -7.71
N VAL A 223 -21.19 17.52 -6.41
CA VAL A 223 -20.37 16.80 -5.42
C VAL A 223 -20.55 15.29 -5.62
N GLY A 224 -19.44 14.57 -5.67
CA GLY A 224 -19.39 13.14 -5.96
C GLY A 224 -19.12 12.80 -7.43
N ASP A 225 -19.12 13.77 -8.36
CA ASP A 225 -18.76 13.53 -9.75
C ASP A 225 -17.30 13.04 -9.85
N LEU A 226 -17.10 11.99 -10.65
CA LEU A 226 -15.79 11.47 -10.99
C LEU A 226 -15.19 12.29 -12.12
N LEU A 227 -13.98 12.78 -11.89
CA LEU A 227 -13.14 13.44 -12.88
C LEU A 227 -12.17 12.43 -13.47
N VAL A 228 -12.14 12.35 -14.79
CA VAL A 228 -11.21 11.50 -15.54
C VAL A 228 -10.35 12.36 -16.48
N SER A 229 -9.17 11.89 -16.84
CA SER A 229 -8.33 12.57 -17.83
C SER A 229 -9.04 12.71 -19.17
N SER A 230 -8.92 13.88 -19.79
CA SER A 230 -9.61 14.17 -21.06
C SER A 230 -8.81 13.71 -22.32
N GLY A 231 -7.51 13.46 -22.18
CA GLY A 231 -6.62 13.11 -23.30
C GLY A 231 -6.22 14.27 -24.21
N PHE A 232 -6.64 15.50 -23.90
CA PHE A 232 -6.47 16.65 -24.79
C PHE A 232 -5.04 17.19 -24.90
N ASP A 233 -4.25 16.99 -23.87
CA ASP A 233 -2.84 17.41 -23.81
C ASP A 233 -1.90 16.46 -24.57
N GLY A 234 -2.40 15.29 -24.97
CA GLY A 234 -1.58 14.23 -25.58
C GLY A 234 -0.54 13.63 -24.61
N ILE A 235 -0.57 14.00 -23.35
CA ILE A 235 0.29 13.49 -22.28
C ILE A 235 -0.43 12.37 -21.55
N PHE A 236 -1.58 12.69 -20.98
CA PHE A 236 -2.39 11.73 -20.25
C PHE A 236 -3.39 11.05 -21.20
N PRO A 237 -3.46 9.71 -21.21
CA PRO A 237 -4.50 9.03 -21.98
C PRO A 237 -5.89 9.35 -21.43
N ALA A 238 -6.89 9.35 -22.29
CA ALA A 238 -8.27 9.66 -21.90
C ALA A 238 -8.89 8.57 -21.04
N GLY A 239 -9.71 8.98 -20.05
CA GLY A 239 -10.52 8.08 -19.26
C GLY A 239 -9.90 7.55 -17.98
N TYR A 240 -8.67 7.94 -17.64
CA TYR A 240 -8.05 7.55 -16.37
C TYR A 240 -8.63 8.35 -15.21
N PRO A 241 -8.94 7.72 -14.07
CA PRO A 241 -9.43 8.40 -12.87
C PRO A 241 -8.41 9.41 -12.35
N VAL A 242 -8.88 10.61 -11.98
CA VAL A 242 -8.04 11.69 -11.44
C VAL A 242 -8.50 12.05 -10.03
N ALA A 243 -9.75 12.44 -9.88
CA ALA A 243 -10.27 12.96 -8.62
C ALA A 243 -11.78 12.79 -8.51
N THR A 244 -12.30 12.95 -7.31
CA THR A 244 -13.74 13.07 -7.05
C THR A 244 -14.06 14.46 -6.55
N VAL A 245 -15.08 15.11 -7.09
CA VAL A 245 -15.53 16.44 -6.67
C VAL A 245 -16.05 16.40 -5.23
N THR A 246 -15.48 17.25 -4.37
CA THR A 246 -15.85 17.33 -2.95
C THR A 246 -16.64 18.59 -2.60
N THR A 247 -16.38 19.69 -3.26
CA THR A 247 -17.01 20.98 -2.99
C THR A 247 -17.39 21.68 -4.29
N VAL A 248 -18.60 22.19 -4.34
CA VAL A 248 -19.06 23.07 -5.43
C VAL A 248 -19.74 24.29 -4.82
N ARG A 249 -19.11 25.45 -4.93
CA ARG A 249 -19.68 26.75 -4.48
C ARG A 249 -19.95 27.62 -5.68
N ARG A 250 -21.20 27.98 -5.85
CA ARG A 250 -21.67 28.88 -6.92
C ARG A 250 -21.98 30.22 -6.32
N ASN A 251 -21.28 31.24 -6.75
CA ASN A 251 -21.60 32.63 -6.42
C ASN A 251 -22.14 33.31 -7.69
N PRO A 252 -23.40 33.77 -7.71
CA PRO A 252 -23.98 34.43 -8.89
C PRO A 252 -23.28 35.71 -9.32
N ALA A 253 -22.48 36.32 -8.43
CA ALA A 253 -21.70 37.51 -8.73
C ALA A 253 -20.35 37.21 -9.42
N GLU A 254 -19.96 35.93 -9.53
CA GLU A 254 -18.72 35.48 -10.12
C GLU A 254 -18.98 34.73 -11.44
N THR A 255 -18.02 34.80 -12.36
CA THR A 255 -18.09 34.07 -13.65
C THR A 255 -17.82 32.58 -13.48
N PHE A 256 -16.98 32.23 -12.51
CA PHE A 256 -16.54 30.87 -12.27
C PHE A 256 -16.99 30.38 -10.89
N ALA A 257 -17.37 29.12 -10.82
CA ALA A 257 -17.66 28.42 -9.58
C ALA A 257 -16.34 27.99 -8.91
N THR A 258 -16.30 28.07 -7.59
CA THR A 258 -15.22 27.45 -6.82
C THR A 258 -15.51 25.94 -6.70
N VAL A 259 -14.71 25.13 -7.38
CA VAL A 259 -14.84 23.66 -7.36
C VAL A 259 -13.56 23.06 -6.83
N GLU A 260 -13.70 22.21 -5.80
CA GLU A 260 -12.60 21.44 -5.22
C GLU A 260 -12.85 19.95 -5.41
N ALA A 261 -11.79 19.21 -5.65
CA ALA A 261 -11.83 17.78 -5.83
C ALA A 261 -10.71 17.08 -5.03
N LYS A 262 -11.00 15.87 -4.59
CA LYS A 262 -10.03 15.04 -3.88
C LYS A 262 -9.38 14.07 -4.86
N PRO A 263 -8.04 14.01 -4.96
CA PRO A 263 -7.32 13.02 -5.73
C PRO A 263 -7.76 11.60 -5.35
N LEU A 264 -7.82 10.71 -6.34
CA LEU A 264 -8.08 9.28 -6.10
C LEU A 264 -6.78 8.51 -5.84
N ALA A 265 -5.68 8.93 -6.44
CA ALA A 265 -4.36 8.36 -6.21
C ALA A 265 -3.93 8.49 -4.74
N LEU A 266 -3.26 7.45 -4.21
CA LEU A 266 -2.78 7.41 -2.82
C LEU A 266 -1.38 8.04 -2.72
N LEU A 267 -1.31 9.36 -2.86
CA LEU A 267 -0.06 10.13 -2.97
C LEU A 267 0.85 10.09 -1.72
N ASP A 268 0.35 9.61 -0.59
CA ASP A 268 1.02 9.60 0.71
C ASP A 268 1.46 8.20 1.19
N ARG A 269 1.05 7.13 0.52
CA ARG A 269 1.20 5.75 1.03
C ARG A 269 1.81 4.77 0.06
N ASP A 270 1.79 5.05 -1.23
CA ASP A 270 2.26 4.13 -2.23
C ASP A 270 3.79 4.03 -2.22
N ARG A 271 4.27 2.82 -2.37
CA ARG A 271 5.70 2.52 -2.55
C ARG A 271 6.07 2.32 -4.00
N GLU A 272 5.09 1.98 -4.82
CA GLU A 272 5.27 1.64 -6.22
C GLU A 272 4.30 2.44 -7.07
N VAL A 273 4.75 2.83 -8.24
CA VAL A 273 3.95 3.53 -9.26
C VAL A 273 4.17 2.89 -10.61
N LEU A 274 3.28 3.15 -11.54
CA LEU A 274 3.31 2.64 -12.91
C LEU A 274 3.59 3.79 -13.86
N LEU A 275 4.65 3.66 -14.64
CA LEU A 275 4.93 4.51 -15.80
C LEU A 275 4.12 4.00 -16.97
N LEU A 276 3.41 4.88 -17.65
CA LEU A 276 2.51 4.55 -18.74
C LEU A 276 3.06 5.04 -20.09
N TRP A 277 3.04 4.20 -21.11
CA TRP A 277 3.27 4.61 -22.51
C TRP A 277 1.91 4.73 -23.20
N PRO A 278 1.36 5.96 -23.29
CA PRO A 278 0.10 6.16 -24.00
C PRO A 278 0.25 5.77 -25.46
N ASN A 279 -0.71 5.04 -25.98
CA ASN A 279 -0.73 4.64 -27.38
C ASN A 279 -1.16 5.80 -28.33
N THR A 280 -1.23 7.02 -27.81
CA THR A 280 -1.51 8.20 -28.61
C THR A 280 -0.28 8.59 -29.40
N PRO A 281 -0.34 8.77 -30.72
CA PRO A 281 0.80 9.17 -31.52
C PRO A 281 1.28 10.56 -31.08
N ARG A 282 2.35 10.55 -30.29
CA ARG A 282 3.06 11.75 -29.86
C ARG A 282 3.77 12.30 -31.08
N GLY A 283 3.23 13.36 -31.67
CA GLY A 283 3.98 14.07 -32.70
C GLY A 283 3.36 14.33 -34.05
N ALA A 284 2.03 14.35 -34.19
CA ALA A 284 1.46 15.02 -35.35
C ALA A 284 1.65 16.54 -35.29
N ALA A 285 1.58 17.12 -34.08
CA ALA A 285 1.69 18.59 -33.93
C ALA A 285 3.12 19.16 -33.94
N SER A 286 4.16 18.35 -33.66
CA SER A 286 5.55 18.85 -33.64
C SER A 286 6.31 18.60 -34.94
N ARG A 287 5.82 17.72 -35.83
CA ARG A 287 6.42 17.52 -37.14
C ARG A 287 5.97 18.55 -38.17
N ASP A 288 4.75 19.08 -38.05
CA ASP A 288 4.27 20.14 -38.94
C ASP A 288 4.92 21.49 -38.65
N ALA A 289 5.32 21.75 -37.41
CA ALA A 289 6.02 22.98 -37.03
C ALA A 289 7.49 23.02 -37.51
N SER A 290 8.14 21.86 -37.65
CA SER A 290 9.53 21.81 -38.11
C SER A 290 9.67 21.69 -39.66
N MET A 291 8.59 21.33 -40.36
CA MET A 291 8.62 21.26 -41.85
C MET A 291 8.21 22.58 -42.52
N THR A 292 7.58 23.51 -41.81
CA THR A 292 7.23 24.82 -42.34
C THR A 292 8.36 25.85 -42.24
N ASP A 293 9.43 25.59 -41.48
CA ASP A 293 10.54 26.53 -41.32
C ASP A 293 11.72 26.27 -42.25
N THR A 294 11.68 25.18 -43.06
CA THR A 294 12.77 24.86 -44.03
C THR A 294 12.40 25.17 -45.50
N ALA A 295 11.19 25.72 -45.74
CA ALA A 295 10.72 25.98 -47.11
C ALA A 295 10.66 27.46 -47.50
N ALA A 296 11.31 28.36 -46.78
CA ALA A 296 11.37 29.77 -47.13
C ALA A 296 12.81 30.33 -47.05
N GLU A 297 13.75 29.76 -47.81
CA GLU A 297 14.88 30.55 -48.27
C GLU A 297 14.51 31.17 -49.61
N PRO A 298 14.41 32.51 -49.71
CA PRO A 298 14.28 33.15 -51.01
C PRO A 298 15.64 33.10 -51.72
N SER A 299 15.68 32.40 -52.85
CA SER A 299 16.78 32.46 -53.81
C SER A 299 17.04 33.90 -54.24
N LEU A 300 18.09 34.52 -53.71
CA LEU A 300 18.67 35.75 -54.25
C LEU A 300 19.23 35.43 -55.63
N SER A 301 18.45 35.74 -56.67
CA SER A 301 18.91 35.83 -58.04
C SER A 301 19.85 37.02 -58.15
N ASN A 302 21.09 36.77 -58.55
CA ASN A 302 22.05 37.80 -59.00
C ASN A 302 21.48 38.66 -60.11
N PRO A 303 21.66 40.02 -60.06
CA PRO A 303 21.39 40.88 -61.19
C PRO A 303 22.52 40.77 -62.29
N PRO A 304 22.23 40.96 -63.56
CA PRO A 304 23.20 40.84 -64.64
C PRO A 304 24.19 42.00 -64.62
N GLU A 305 25.43 41.67 -64.89
CA GLU A 305 26.58 42.54 -65.14
C GLU A 305 26.30 43.47 -66.26
N GLN A 306 26.17 44.81 -66.02
CA GLN A 306 26.20 45.81 -67.07
C GLN A 306 27.65 46.31 -67.26
N GLN A 307 28.22 45.96 -68.37
CA GLN A 307 29.41 46.57 -68.91
C GLN A 307 29.15 48.08 -69.18
N SER A 308 29.87 48.92 -68.51
CA SER A 308 29.94 50.33 -68.85
C SER A 308 31.36 50.65 -69.37
N THR A 309 31.40 50.98 -70.62
CA THR A 309 32.50 51.51 -71.38
C THR A 309 33.03 52.85 -70.80
N ALA A 310 34.33 52.95 -70.88
CA ALA A 310 35.19 54.07 -70.58
C ALA A 310 34.87 55.33 -71.36
N THR A 311 35.15 56.47 -70.78
CA THR A 311 35.98 57.54 -71.40
C THR A 311 36.25 58.64 -70.35
N PRO A 312 37.52 59.11 -70.21
CA PRO A 312 37.88 60.34 -69.54
C PRO A 312 38.09 61.44 -70.61
N PRO A 313 38.59 62.68 -70.35
CA PRO A 313 38.88 63.47 -69.22
C PRO A 313 38.47 64.95 -69.39
N ALA A 314 38.90 65.86 -68.55
CA ALA A 314 39.54 67.12 -68.78
C ALA A 314 39.05 68.25 -67.78
N SER A 315 40.03 68.66 -67.00
CA SER A 315 40.51 70.02 -66.82
C SER A 315 39.47 71.13 -66.56
N GLN A 316 39.40 71.67 -65.45
CA GLN A 316 40.00 72.92 -64.90
C GLN A 316 39.69 73.04 -63.43
#